data_89b2bb586a442de23ae7765d84325111
#
_entry.id   89b2bb586a442de23ae7765d84325111
#
_cell.length_a   1.000
_cell.length_b   1.000
_cell.length_c   1.000
_cell.angle_alpha   90.00
_cell.angle_beta   90.00
_cell.angle_gamma   90.00
#
_symmetry.space_group_name_H-M   'P 1'
#
loop_
_entity.id
_entity.type
_entity.pdbx_description
1 polymer ?
#
loop_
_entity_poly.entity_id
_entity_poly.type
_entity_poly.pdbx_seq_one_letter_code
_entity_poly.pdbx_strand_id
1 'polypeptide(L)'
;SLPIPFRAVACDVNTGQSAVLAKGNLALAMRASMAIPGVFKPVRADSMLMLDGGLVNNLPVDVARAMGADLVIAIDLTQNKHPDFVPKKIRKFMGKGLKWLRQRPDFVNYNRNRKDADLCINPKLKGYGVTSFKTADIRAMIELGDKAGKDHHGRLRVIKKKALDK
;
A
#
# COMPACT_ATOMS: atom_id res chain seq x y z
N SER A 1 -19.53 6.83 -11.18
CA SER A 1 -19.19 6.32 -9.82
C SER A 1 -18.91 4.83 -9.88
N LEU A 2 -18.04 4.35 -9.02
CA LEU A 2 -17.78 2.91 -8.88
C LEU A 2 -18.89 2.30 -8.00
N PRO A 3 -19.30 1.04 -8.24
CA PRO A 3 -20.31 0.36 -7.44
C PRO A 3 -19.82 0.05 -6.01
N ILE A 4 -18.51 -0.04 -5.82
CA ILE A 4 -17.85 -0.23 -4.52
C ILE A 4 -17.02 1.01 -4.23
N PRO A 5 -17.09 1.59 -3.01
CA PRO A 5 -16.27 2.72 -2.60
C PRO A 5 -14.77 2.38 -2.75
N PHE A 6 -14.03 3.22 -3.44
CA PHE A 6 -12.61 3.05 -3.70
C PHE A 6 -11.82 4.28 -3.24
N ARG A 7 -10.63 4.05 -2.70
CA ARG A 7 -9.63 5.08 -2.41
C ARG A 7 -8.26 4.61 -2.88
N ALA A 8 -7.50 5.52 -3.44
CA ALA A 8 -6.07 5.31 -3.66
C ALA A 8 -5.28 6.24 -2.74
N VAL A 9 -4.14 5.78 -2.26
CA VAL A 9 -3.25 6.58 -1.42
C VAL A 9 -2.02 6.95 -2.23
N ALA A 10 -1.68 8.24 -2.23
CA ALA A 10 -0.46 8.76 -2.83
C ALA A 10 0.30 9.59 -1.78
N CYS A 11 1.55 9.90 -2.07
CA CYS A 11 2.37 10.83 -1.30
C CYS A 11 2.43 12.17 -2.02
N ASP A 12 1.96 13.25 -1.41
CA ASP A 12 2.20 14.60 -1.92
C ASP A 12 3.64 15.01 -1.62
N VAL A 13 4.43 15.24 -2.67
CA VAL A 13 5.83 15.62 -2.56
C VAL A 13 6.02 16.98 -1.90
N ASN A 14 5.06 17.90 -2.08
CA ASN A 14 5.16 19.25 -1.56
C ASN A 14 5.06 19.29 -0.03
N THR A 15 4.21 18.44 0.53
CA THR A 15 3.95 18.38 1.98
C THR A 15 4.60 17.18 2.66
N GLY A 16 4.92 16.14 1.91
CA GLY A 16 5.38 14.87 2.46
C GLY A 16 4.28 14.07 3.17
N GLN A 17 3.03 14.43 2.97
CA GLN A 17 1.89 13.80 3.63
C GLN A 17 1.15 12.83 2.69
N SER A 18 0.33 11.98 3.30
CA SER A 18 -0.56 11.07 2.60
C SER A 18 -1.72 11.85 1.96
N ALA A 19 -1.90 11.67 0.65
CA ALA A 19 -3.04 12.17 -0.10
C ALA A 19 -3.98 11.01 -0.40
N VAL A 20 -5.21 11.06 0.14
CA VAL A 20 -6.26 10.05 -0.11
C VAL A 20 -7.11 10.50 -1.30
N LEU A 21 -6.94 9.83 -2.44
CA LEU A 21 -7.61 10.13 -3.70
C LEU A 21 -8.97 9.45 -3.73
N ALA A 22 -10.02 10.25 -3.53
CA ALA A 22 -11.40 9.79 -3.34
C ALA A 22 -12.31 10.08 -4.54
N LYS A 23 -11.90 10.98 -5.43
CA LYS A 23 -12.68 11.51 -6.56
C LYS A 23 -11.81 11.70 -7.78
N GLY A 24 -12.43 11.90 -8.94
CA GLY A 24 -11.73 12.18 -10.18
C GLY A 24 -11.46 10.94 -11.03
N ASN A 25 -10.42 10.98 -11.85
CA ASN A 25 -10.08 9.92 -12.77
C ASN A 25 -9.41 8.75 -12.04
N LEU A 26 -10.03 7.57 -12.10
CA LEU A 26 -9.53 6.36 -11.44
C LEU A 26 -8.13 5.96 -11.94
N ALA A 27 -7.90 6.00 -13.25
CA ALA A 27 -6.61 5.61 -13.82
C ALA A 27 -5.49 6.55 -13.34
N LEU A 28 -5.78 7.84 -13.22
CA LEU A 28 -4.84 8.82 -12.67
C LEU A 28 -4.55 8.55 -11.19
N ALA A 29 -5.57 8.24 -10.40
CA ALA A 29 -5.41 7.90 -8.99
C ALA A 29 -4.56 6.65 -8.79
N MET A 30 -4.82 5.59 -9.56
CA MET A 30 -4.01 4.36 -9.55
C MET A 30 -2.57 4.65 -9.99
N ARG A 31 -2.39 5.45 -11.05
CA ARG A 31 -1.08 5.85 -11.57
C ARG A 31 -0.28 6.66 -10.55
N ALA A 32 -0.94 7.53 -9.78
CA ALA A 32 -0.30 8.28 -8.70
C ALA A 32 0.13 7.37 -7.55
N SER A 33 -0.77 6.46 -7.12
CA SER A 33 -0.53 5.52 -6.03
C SER A 33 0.64 4.56 -6.30
N MET A 34 0.94 4.27 -7.56
CA MET A 34 2.04 3.39 -7.97
C MET A 34 3.27 4.12 -8.52
N ALA A 35 3.37 5.43 -8.32
CA ALA A 35 4.46 6.26 -8.85
C ALA A 35 5.76 6.10 -8.04
N ILE A 36 6.37 4.91 -8.09
CA ILE A 36 7.59 4.57 -7.36
C ILE A 36 8.73 5.47 -7.79
N PRO A 37 9.39 6.19 -6.85
CA PRO A 37 10.52 7.07 -7.17
C PRO A 37 11.65 6.34 -7.89
N GLY A 38 12.12 6.93 -8.98
CA GLY A 38 13.21 6.37 -9.80
C GLY A 38 12.76 5.25 -10.75
N VAL A 39 11.50 4.77 -10.67
CA VAL A 39 10.90 3.80 -11.60
C VAL A 39 9.89 4.50 -12.49
N PHE A 40 8.99 5.28 -11.91
CA PHE A 40 7.95 6.00 -12.63
C PHE A 40 8.06 7.51 -12.41
N LYS A 41 7.60 8.27 -13.42
CA LYS A 41 7.49 9.73 -13.29
C LYS A 41 6.41 10.07 -12.25
N PRO A 42 6.65 11.10 -11.41
CA PRO A 42 5.61 11.64 -10.52
C PRO A 42 4.37 12.05 -11.31
N VAL A 43 3.23 11.98 -10.66
CA VAL A 43 1.95 12.41 -11.23
C VAL A 43 1.62 13.80 -10.70
N ARG A 44 1.37 14.73 -11.62
CA ARG A 44 0.90 16.08 -11.28
C ARG A 44 -0.60 16.15 -11.54
N ALA A 45 -1.36 16.49 -10.51
CA ALA A 45 -2.77 16.77 -10.62
C ALA A 45 -3.15 17.87 -9.63
N ASP A 46 -3.95 18.82 -10.07
CA ASP A 46 -4.27 20.04 -9.33
C ASP A 46 -2.99 20.74 -8.85
N SER A 47 -2.89 21.09 -7.59
CA SER A 47 -1.70 21.70 -6.96
C SER A 47 -0.70 20.69 -6.43
N MET A 48 -0.97 19.36 -6.52
CA MET A 48 -0.16 18.30 -5.94
C MET A 48 0.83 17.71 -6.95
N LEU A 49 2.01 17.36 -6.46
CA LEU A 49 2.96 16.49 -7.14
C LEU A 49 3.02 15.18 -6.37
N MET A 50 2.51 14.11 -6.97
CA MET A 50 2.26 12.85 -6.28
C MET A 50 3.28 11.77 -6.64
N LEU A 51 3.70 11.05 -5.61
CA LEU A 51 4.49 9.82 -5.67
C LEU A 51 3.72 8.66 -5.03
N ASP A 52 4.31 7.46 -5.09
CA ASP A 52 3.77 6.23 -4.50
C ASP A 52 3.36 6.43 -3.03
N GLY A 53 2.14 6.03 -2.71
CA GLY A 53 1.59 6.14 -1.37
C GLY A 53 2.31 5.29 -0.33
N GLY A 54 2.97 4.22 -0.75
CA GLY A 54 3.77 3.38 0.12
C GLY A 54 4.95 4.10 0.79
N LEU A 55 5.29 5.32 0.33
CA LEU A 55 6.28 6.18 0.99
C LEU A 55 5.80 6.70 2.35
N VAL A 56 4.51 6.84 2.54
CA VAL A 56 3.89 7.52 3.70
C VAL A 56 2.80 6.70 4.39
N ASN A 57 2.11 5.80 3.68
CA ASN A 57 1.09 4.91 4.21
C ASN A 57 0.96 3.65 3.36
N ASN A 58 1.85 2.68 3.58
CA ASN A 58 1.94 1.46 2.77
C ASN A 58 0.87 0.40 3.10
N LEU A 59 0.20 0.52 4.24
CA LEU A 59 -0.86 -0.38 4.66
C LEU A 59 -2.03 0.45 5.20
N PRO A 60 -2.88 1.05 4.33
CA PRO A 60 -3.82 2.11 4.68
C PRO A 60 -5.11 1.58 5.33
N VAL A 61 -5.00 0.84 6.44
CA VAL A 61 -6.12 0.34 7.25
C VAL A 61 -6.90 1.50 7.87
N ASP A 62 -6.21 2.53 8.32
CA ASP A 62 -6.78 3.78 8.82
C ASP A 62 -7.71 4.45 7.80
N VAL A 63 -7.32 4.44 6.51
CA VAL A 63 -8.17 4.97 5.43
C VAL A 63 -9.43 4.13 5.26
N ALA A 64 -9.32 2.79 5.30
CA ALA A 64 -10.48 1.90 5.21
C ALA A 64 -11.43 2.12 6.40
N ARG A 65 -10.91 2.28 7.62
CA ARG A 65 -11.71 2.63 8.80
C ARG A 65 -12.40 3.98 8.65
N ALA A 66 -11.69 4.99 8.16
CA ALA A 66 -12.27 6.31 7.88
C ALA A 66 -13.36 6.29 6.80
N MET A 67 -13.37 5.28 5.92
CA MET A 67 -14.46 5.02 4.97
C MET A 67 -15.68 4.35 5.61
N GLY A 68 -15.66 4.03 6.89
CA GLY A 68 -16.73 3.37 7.62
C GLY A 68 -16.65 1.84 7.61
N ALA A 69 -15.51 1.25 7.31
CA ALA A 69 -15.36 -0.19 7.33
C ALA A 69 -15.33 -0.73 8.78
N ASP A 70 -16.29 -1.55 9.14
CA ASP A 70 -16.37 -2.25 10.43
C ASP A 70 -15.38 -3.41 10.52
N LEU A 71 -15.11 -4.07 9.40
CA LEU A 71 -14.18 -5.19 9.29
C LEU A 71 -13.17 -4.89 8.18
N VAL A 72 -11.88 -4.99 8.50
CA VAL A 72 -10.79 -4.71 7.55
C VAL A 72 -9.89 -5.91 7.42
N ILE A 73 -9.78 -6.41 6.18
CA ILE A 73 -8.78 -7.40 5.79
C ILE A 73 -7.65 -6.66 5.09
N ALA A 74 -6.45 -6.71 5.65
CA ALA A 74 -5.27 -6.09 5.07
C ALA A 74 -4.38 -7.14 4.39
N ILE A 75 -3.95 -6.86 3.16
CA ILE A 75 -2.95 -7.66 2.46
C ILE A 75 -1.63 -6.90 2.54
N ASP A 76 -0.70 -7.45 3.31
CA ASP A 76 0.59 -6.83 3.56
C ASP A 76 1.67 -7.51 2.71
N LEU A 77 2.17 -6.80 1.71
CA LEU A 77 3.22 -7.31 0.81
C LEU A 77 4.64 -6.99 1.33
N THR A 78 4.75 -6.36 2.48
CA THR A 78 6.05 -6.01 3.08
C THR A 78 6.74 -7.25 3.60
N GLN A 79 7.92 -7.56 3.07
CA GLN A 79 8.68 -8.76 3.45
C GLN A 79 9.62 -8.54 4.64
N ASN A 80 9.92 -7.30 4.99
CA ASN A 80 10.81 -6.93 6.08
C ASN A 80 10.05 -6.14 7.16
N LYS A 81 10.27 -6.50 8.42
CA LYS A 81 9.75 -5.76 9.59
C LYS A 81 10.32 -4.32 9.68
N HIS A 82 11.35 -4.01 8.92
CA HIS A 82 11.92 -2.69 8.71
C HIS A 82 11.85 -2.36 7.22
N PRO A 83 10.78 -1.72 6.77
CA PRO A 83 10.69 -1.30 5.39
C PRO A 83 11.68 -0.15 5.14
N ASP A 84 12.93 -0.46 4.83
CA ASP A 84 13.75 0.48 4.06
C ASP A 84 13.16 0.53 2.65
N PHE A 85 11.96 1.14 2.57
CA PHE A 85 11.13 1.19 1.38
C PHE A 85 11.84 1.94 0.25
N VAL A 86 12.70 2.90 0.60
CA VAL A 86 13.53 3.62 -0.37
C VAL A 86 14.87 2.91 -0.50
N PRO A 87 15.12 2.23 -1.63
CA PRO A 87 16.41 1.60 -1.87
C PRO A 87 17.57 2.58 -1.67
N LYS A 88 18.68 2.09 -1.09
CA LYS A 88 19.86 2.94 -0.80
C LYS A 88 20.34 3.75 -2.03
N LYS A 89 20.20 3.20 -3.24
CA LYS A 89 20.52 3.88 -4.50
C LYS A 89 19.61 5.09 -4.75
N ILE A 90 18.31 4.97 -4.49
CA ILE A 90 17.33 6.05 -4.67
C ILE A 90 17.55 7.14 -3.61
N ARG A 91 17.87 6.76 -2.35
CA ARG A 91 18.24 7.72 -1.29
C ARG A 91 19.42 8.64 -1.67
N LYS A 92 20.36 8.15 -2.49
CA LYS A 92 21.50 8.94 -2.95
C LYS A 92 21.10 9.96 -4.04
N PHE A 93 20.09 9.62 -4.85
CA PHE A 93 19.55 10.49 -5.90
C PHE A 93 18.57 11.55 -5.38
N MET A 94 17.98 11.33 -4.21
CA MET A 94 17.03 12.23 -3.58
C MET A 94 17.81 13.33 -2.85
N GLY A 95 18.28 14.34 -3.57
CA GLY A 95 19.07 15.45 -3.04
C GLY A 95 18.47 16.13 -1.79
N LYS A 96 19.08 17.22 -1.32
CA LYS A 96 18.70 17.93 -0.07
C LYS A 96 17.22 18.34 0.04
N GLY A 97 16.48 18.40 -1.09
CA GLY A 97 15.07 18.82 -1.14
C GLY A 97 14.05 17.81 -0.57
N LEU A 98 14.39 16.53 -0.45
CA LEU A 98 13.49 15.48 0.05
C LEU A 98 13.91 14.96 1.43
N LYS A 99 14.38 15.87 2.30
CA LYS A 99 14.82 15.53 3.66
C LYS A 99 13.74 14.81 4.49
N TRP A 100 12.47 15.12 4.26
CA TRP A 100 11.34 14.52 4.96
C TRP A 100 11.19 13.01 4.68
N LEU A 101 11.58 12.54 3.50
CA LEU A 101 11.64 11.10 3.18
C LEU A 101 12.69 10.34 4.03
N ARG A 102 13.61 11.04 4.66
CA ARG A 102 14.60 10.46 5.58
C ARG A 102 14.08 10.34 7.01
N GLN A 103 13.07 11.14 7.36
CA GLN A 103 12.43 11.18 8.69
C GLN A 103 11.09 10.44 8.58
N ARG A 104 11.10 9.13 8.64
CA ARG A 104 9.90 8.32 8.39
C ARG A 104 8.89 8.33 9.53
N PRO A 105 7.72 8.98 9.35
CA PRO A 105 6.58 8.78 10.25
C PRO A 105 5.88 7.43 10.04
N ASP A 106 6.06 6.79 8.87
CA ASP A 106 5.26 5.65 8.43
C ASP A 106 5.42 4.38 9.28
N PHE A 107 6.58 4.19 9.92
CA PHE A 107 6.81 2.99 10.71
C PHE A 107 5.82 2.84 11.89
N VAL A 108 5.50 3.95 12.54
CA VAL A 108 4.52 3.99 13.64
C VAL A 108 3.12 3.72 13.10
N ASN A 109 2.74 4.37 12.00
CA ASN A 109 1.45 4.20 11.34
C ASN A 109 1.30 2.78 10.78
N TYR A 110 2.32 2.24 10.12
CA TYR A 110 2.29 0.87 9.61
C TYR A 110 2.03 -0.16 10.71
N ASN A 111 2.76 -0.08 11.83
CA ASN A 111 2.56 -1.01 12.94
C ASN A 111 1.19 -0.87 13.59
N ARG A 112 0.67 0.36 13.71
CA ARG A 112 -0.68 0.64 14.18
C ARG A 112 -1.71 0.05 13.21
N ASN A 113 -1.63 0.37 11.94
CA ASN A 113 -2.53 -0.10 10.90
C ASN A 113 -2.56 -1.63 10.79
N ARG A 114 -1.40 -2.27 10.95
CA ARG A 114 -1.31 -3.73 10.97
C ARG A 114 -2.04 -4.36 12.16
N LYS A 115 -2.04 -3.69 13.34
CA LYS A 115 -2.77 -4.14 14.53
C LYS A 115 -4.25 -3.85 14.44
N ASP A 116 -4.64 -2.75 13.79
CA ASP A 116 -6.03 -2.33 13.61
C ASP A 116 -6.80 -3.16 12.59
N ALA A 117 -6.12 -3.92 11.74
CA ALA A 117 -6.76 -4.85 10.82
C ALA A 117 -7.33 -6.05 11.57
N ASP A 118 -8.58 -6.45 11.27
CA ASP A 118 -9.19 -7.68 11.81
C ASP A 118 -8.47 -8.93 11.35
N LEU A 119 -7.91 -8.86 10.14
CA LEU A 119 -7.01 -9.87 9.59
C LEU A 119 -5.94 -9.20 8.74
N CYS A 120 -4.68 -9.49 9.02
CA CYS A 120 -3.56 -9.13 8.17
C CYS A 120 -2.97 -10.40 7.57
N ILE A 121 -2.97 -10.50 6.24
CA ILE A 121 -2.39 -11.59 5.47
C ILE A 121 -1.09 -11.10 4.85
N ASN A 122 0.02 -11.79 5.16
CA ASN A 122 1.33 -11.45 4.62
C ASN A 122 1.87 -12.63 3.79
N PRO A 123 1.68 -12.66 2.46
CA PRO A 123 2.23 -13.71 1.59
C PRO A 123 3.76 -13.72 1.65
N LYS A 124 4.36 -14.89 1.64
CA LYS A 124 5.83 -15.05 1.72
C LYS A 124 6.48 -14.80 0.36
N LEU A 125 6.67 -13.54 -0.01
CA LEU A 125 7.23 -13.12 -1.29
C LEU A 125 8.76 -12.93 -1.27
N LYS A 126 9.47 -13.58 -0.36
CA LYS A 126 10.94 -13.46 -0.28
C LYS A 126 11.57 -13.85 -1.62
N GLY A 127 12.39 -12.94 -2.18
CA GLY A 127 13.03 -13.11 -3.49
C GLY A 127 12.30 -12.43 -4.65
N TYR A 128 11.06 -12.00 -4.44
CA TYR A 128 10.29 -11.25 -5.43
C TYR A 128 10.17 -9.77 -5.02
N GLY A 129 10.06 -8.89 -6.00
CA GLY A 129 9.95 -7.46 -5.77
C GLY A 129 9.27 -6.73 -6.93
N VAL A 130 9.23 -5.41 -6.83
CA VAL A 130 8.58 -4.52 -7.81
C VAL A 130 9.14 -4.59 -9.24
N THR A 131 10.26 -5.27 -9.43
CA THR A 131 10.90 -5.49 -10.74
C THR A 131 10.80 -6.94 -11.24
N SER A 132 10.06 -7.81 -10.55
CA SER A 132 9.86 -9.21 -10.91
C SER A 132 8.74 -9.34 -11.95
N PHE A 133 9.03 -8.98 -13.21
CA PHE A 133 8.07 -8.99 -14.32
C PHE A 133 8.14 -10.22 -15.21
N LYS A 134 9.03 -11.19 -14.95
CA LYS A 134 9.06 -12.44 -15.71
C LYS A 134 7.78 -13.23 -15.46
N THR A 135 7.22 -13.83 -16.49
CA THR A 135 5.97 -14.62 -16.41
C THR A 135 6.04 -15.71 -15.33
N ALA A 136 7.21 -16.37 -15.19
CA ALA A 136 7.42 -17.38 -14.15
C ALA A 136 7.34 -16.78 -12.74
N ASP A 137 7.94 -15.60 -12.51
CA ASP A 137 7.91 -14.91 -11.22
C ASP A 137 6.48 -14.48 -10.87
N ILE A 138 5.74 -13.96 -11.87
CA ILE A 138 4.35 -13.54 -11.68
C ILE A 138 3.48 -14.75 -11.28
N ARG A 139 3.62 -15.88 -11.96
CA ARG A 139 2.89 -17.13 -11.61
C ARG A 139 3.22 -17.59 -10.20
N ALA A 140 4.50 -17.63 -9.85
CA ALA A 140 4.93 -18.02 -8.51
C ALA A 140 4.39 -17.07 -7.41
N MET A 141 4.35 -15.75 -7.67
CA MET A 141 3.75 -14.79 -6.74
C MET A 141 2.22 -15.01 -6.58
N ILE A 142 1.51 -15.35 -7.65
CA ILE A 142 0.08 -15.70 -7.60
C ILE A 142 -0.14 -16.95 -6.73
N GLU A 143 0.65 -18.00 -6.92
CA GLU A 143 0.57 -19.24 -6.13
C GLU A 143 0.85 -18.98 -4.64
N LEU A 144 1.83 -18.15 -4.33
CA LEU A 144 2.14 -17.74 -2.96
C LEU A 144 1.00 -16.95 -2.32
N GLY A 145 0.32 -16.10 -3.11
CA GLY A 145 -0.87 -15.38 -2.67
C GLY A 145 -2.05 -16.30 -2.39
N ASP A 146 -2.33 -17.25 -3.30
CA ASP A 146 -3.37 -18.26 -3.15
C ASP A 146 -3.13 -19.13 -1.90
N LYS A 147 -1.90 -19.59 -1.72
CA LYS A 147 -1.50 -20.33 -0.52
C LYS A 147 -1.75 -19.52 0.76
N ALA A 148 -1.34 -18.24 0.78
CA ALA A 148 -1.57 -17.39 1.94
C ALA A 148 -3.05 -17.22 2.24
N GLY A 149 -3.91 -17.09 1.23
CA GLY A 149 -5.36 -17.07 1.39
C GLY A 149 -5.90 -18.38 1.98
N LYS A 150 -5.45 -19.53 1.48
CA LYS A 150 -5.82 -20.85 1.98
C LYS A 150 -5.38 -21.06 3.43
N ASP A 151 -4.17 -20.67 3.79
CA ASP A 151 -3.64 -20.76 5.16
C ASP A 151 -4.48 -19.93 6.16
N HIS A 152 -5.19 -18.89 5.70
CA HIS A 152 -6.06 -18.04 6.50
C HIS A 152 -7.55 -18.35 6.35
N HIS A 153 -7.94 -19.45 5.67
CA HIS A 153 -9.31 -19.76 5.35
C HIS A 153 -10.25 -19.79 6.58
N GLY A 154 -9.81 -20.38 7.69
CA GLY A 154 -10.59 -20.44 8.93
C GLY A 154 -10.92 -19.05 9.49
N ARG A 155 -9.93 -18.14 9.51
CA ARG A 155 -10.13 -16.75 9.97
C ARG A 155 -11.01 -15.96 9.02
N LEU A 156 -10.85 -16.15 7.71
CA LEU A 156 -11.70 -15.52 6.70
C LEU A 156 -13.18 -15.94 6.85
N ARG A 157 -13.45 -17.21 7.15
CA ARG A 157 -14.81 -17.69 7.44
C ARG A 157 -15.43 -16.99 8.66
N VAL A 158 -14.67 -16.82 9.73
CA VAL A 158 -15.12 -16.10 10.94
C VAL A 158 -15.46 -14.64 10.62
N ILE A 159 -14.62 -13.95 9.86
CA ILE A 159 -14.86 -12.57 9.43
C ILE A 159 -16.11 -12.50 8.55
N LYS A 160 -16.25 -13.41 7.57
CA LYS A 160 -17.45 -13.50 6.74
C LYS A 160 -18.73 -13.67 7.57
N LYS A 161 -18.73 -14.56 8.57
CA LYS A 161 -19.89 -14.75 9.46
C LYS A 161 -20.22 -13.46 10.19
N LYS A 162 -19.22 -12.80 10.82
CA LYS A 162 -19.41 -11.51 11.50
C LYS A 162 -19.97 -10.41 10.59
N ALA A 163 -19.64 -10.44 9.29
CA ALA A 163 -20.14 -9.47 8.32
C ALA A 163 -21.60 -9.75 7.91
N LEU A 164 -22.05 -11.00 7.99
CA LEU A 164 -23.42 -11.40 7.65
C LEU A 164 -24.40 -11.31 8.85
N ASP A 165 -23.87 -11.34 10.06
CA ASP A 165 -24.65 -11.26 11.30
C ASP A 165 -24.95 -9.78 11.70
N LYS A 166 -24.54 -8.79 10.88
CA LYS A 166 -24.82 -7.35 10.99
C LYS A 166 -25.91 -6.91 10.02
#